data_fb7fa3caa51617a1e4f8a44facd644d6
#
_entry.id   fb7fa3caa51617a1e4f8a44facd644d6
#
_cell.length_a   1.000
_cell.length_b   1.000
_cell.length_c   1.000
_cell.angle_alpha   90.00
_cell.angle_beta   90.00
_cell.angle_gamma   90.00
#
_symmetry.space_group_name_H-M   'P 1'
#
loop_
_entity.id
_entity.type
_entity.pdbx_description
1 polymer ?
#
loop_
_entity_poly.entity_id
_entity_poly.type
_entity_poly.pdbx_seq_one_letter_code
_entity_poly.pdbx_strand_id
1 'polypeptide(L)'
;RNGSSFASKTVNLFAHFQHISFIIFSNDMISLEDFFRNATSSSFRLSPDGRHLAYLAPYRDRMNLFVRSIAPDGALGTPLRLTGETERSLGGHLWADNDRLVYAKDDGGDENYHLFGIRRDGSDERAYTDFPGVRAGIIDDLPEVPGQILIEMNRRNPEAFDPYRLDLDTGELTLLAENPGNYQGWTTDHDGCLRVVYAVVDGVNTQILYRDHEGEAFRPVLTTDFRESVCYSLFTPDNKMVWGVSNRGRDKAALVLIDPATAEEREVLFEHDRYDVDALTYSRKRRRLLGAFCAGHRDPVRHYFDDRARDDRQRLEKHFPAQQVGMVDTDKSEERCIVFVASDRSKGAYYFYDRTADRVELL
;
A
#
# COMPACT_ATOMS: atom_id res chain seq x y z
N ARG A 1 86.00 16.81 -16.59
CA ARG A 1 85.34 16.42 -17.88
C ARG A 1 84.16 15.54 -17.58
N ASN A 2 83.02 15.93 -18.14
CA ASN A 2 81.77 15.24 -18.29
C ASN A 2 80.78 15.28 -17.08
N GLY A 3 80.08 16.42 -17.01
CA GLY A 3 78.72 16.41 -16.49
C GLY A 3 77.77 15.94 -17.59
N SER A 4 76.78 15.19 -17.24
CA SER A 4 75.57 15.09 -18.06
C SER A 4 74.44 14.51 -17.21
N SER A 5 73.37 15.30 -17.13
CA SER A 5 71.99 14.85 -17.18
C SER A 5 71.45 13.94 -16.07
N PHE A 6 71.02 14.60 -14.98
CA PHE A 6 70.05 13.97 -14.09
C PHE A 6 68.87 14.93 -13.70
N ALA A 7 68.52 15.90 -14.54
CA ALA A 7 67.52 16.91 -14.23
C ALA A 7 66.23 16.81 -15.06
N SER A 8 66.04 15.81 -15.93
CA SER A 8 64.87 15.79 -16.85
C SER A 8 63.85 14.64 -16.64
N LYS A 9 64.09 13.77 -15.67
CA LYS A 9 63.12 12.68 -15.40
C LYS A 9 62.23 12.86 -14.15
N THR A 10 62.48 13.86 -13.32
CA THR A 10 61.70 14.08 -12.10
C THR A 10 60.51 14.98 -12.31
N VAL A 11 60.48 15.79 -13.37
CA VAL A 11 59.36 16.73 -13.62
C VAL A 11 58.13 16.03 -14.24
N ASN A 12 58.33 14.92 -14.94
CA ASN A 12 57.19 14.22 -15.55
C ASN A 12 56.44 13.25 -14.62
N LEU A 13 57.03 12.93 -13.45
CA LEU A 13 56.33 12.06 -12.49
C LEU A 13 55.34 12.90 -11.60
N PHE A 14 55.66 14.16 -11.36
CA PHE A 14 54.74 15.05 -10.59
C PHE A 14 53.51 15.49 -11.41
N ALA A 15 53.64 15.64 -12.73
CA ALA A 15 52.51 16.01 -13.59
C ALA A 15 51.48 14.85 -13.75
N HIS A 16 51.93 13.61 -13.66
CA HIS A 16 51.03 12.44 -13.71
C HIS A 16 50.27 12.22 -12.39
N PHE A 17 50.86 12.56 -11.25
CA PHE A 17 50.21 12.45 -9.97
C PHE A 17 49.17 13.58 -9.71
N GLN A 18 49.35 14.77 -10.28
CA GLN A 18 48.33 15.84 -10.22
C GLN A 18 47.08 15.53 -11.05
N HIS A 19 47.23 14.82 -12.15
CA HIS A 19 46.05 14.43 -12.95
C HIS A 19 45.23 13.28 -12.33
N ILE A 20 45.89 12.38 -11.60
CA ILE A 20 45.20 11.29 -10.90
C ILE A 20 44.47 11.81 -9.66
N SER A 21 45.00 12.84 -8.98
CA SER A 21 44.35 13.46 -7.82
C SER A 21 43.10 14.26 -8.20
N PHE A 22 43.00 14.80 -9.41
CA PHE A 22 41.79 15.53 -9.88
C PHE A 22 40.63 14.63 -10.32
N ILE A 23 40.88 13.36 -10.60
CA ILE A 23 39.83 12.41 -10.99
C ILE A 23 39.14 11.78 -9.75
N ILE A 24 39.77 11.86 -8.55
CA ILE A 24 39.24 11.26 -7.32
C ILE A 24 38.39 12.28 -6.50
N PHE A 25 38.37 13.53 -6.87
CA PHE A 25 37.57 14.58 -6.20
C PHE A 25 36.58 15.31 -7.14
N SER A 26 35.88 14.61 -8.01
CA SER A 26 34.54 15.06 -8.37
C SER A 26 33.66 14.73 -7.17
N ASN A 27 33.40 15.74 -6.36
CA ASN A 27 32.53 15.66 -5.20
C ASN A 27 31.07 15.48 -5.65
N ASP A 28 30.71 14.27 -6.06
CA ASP A 28 29.32 13.84 -6.05
C ASP A 28 28.94 13.25 -4.66
N MET A 29 29.30 13.97 -3.61
CA MET A 29 28.76 13.65 -2.29
C MET A 29 27.32 14.11 -2.26
N ILE A 30 26.40 13.14 -2.11
CA ILE A 30 25.00 13.44 -1.85
C ILE A 30 24.93 14.36 -0.63
N SER A 31 24.29 15.52 -0.76
CA SER A 31 24.17 16.47 0.33
C SER A 31 23.34 15.88 1.47
N LEU A 32 23.63 16.25 2.71
CA LEU A 32 22.81 15.83 3.84
C LEU A 32 21.33 16.21 3.66
N GLU A 33 21.06 17.33 3.04
CA GLU A 33 19.73 17.83 2.73
C GLU A 33 18.96 16.88 1.80
N ASP A 34 19.64 16.21 0.85
CA ASP A 34 18.99 15.27 -0.05
C ASP A 34 18.47 14.01 0.64
N PHE A 35 19.07 13.62 1.79
CA PHE A 35 18.58 12.53 2.62
C PHE A 35 17.32 12.89 3.41
N PHE A 36 17.10 14.16 3.70
CA PHE A 36 15.97 14.65 4.49
C PHE A 36 14.93 15.43 3.66
N ARG A 37 15.17 15.57 2.36
CA ARG A 37 14.23 16.24 1.46
C ARG A 37 12.95 15.39 1.32
N ASN A 38 11.80 16.02 1.51
CA ASN A 38 10.51 15.41 1.21
C ASN A 38 10.44 14.97 -0.26
N ALA A 39 9.70 13.89 -0.51
CA ALA A 39 9.38 13.50 -1.88
C ALA A 39 8.67 14.66 -2.61
N THR A 40 8.95 14.83 -3.88
CA THR A 40 8.25 15.82 -4.73
C THR A 40 6.79 15.44 -4.96
N SER A 41 6.49 14.15 -4.87
CA SER A 41 5.14 13.59 -4.93
C SER A 41 5.14 12.16 -4.39
N SER A 42 4.03 11.72 -3.83
CA SER A 42 3.88 10.38 -3.24
C SER A 42 2.41 9.95 -3.16
N SER A 43 2.17 8.72 -2.73
CA SER A 43 0.82 8.20 -2.44
C SER A 43 -0.14 8.33 -3.64
N PHE A 44 0.33 7.98 -4.81
CA PHE A 44 -0.47 8.04 -6.04
C PHE A 44 -1.60 7.01 -6.01
N ARG A 45 -2.83 7.48 -6.38
CA ARG A 45 -4.04 6.66 -6.48
C ARG A 45 -4.85 7.03 -7.71
N LEU A 46 -5.31 6.04 -8.46
CA LEU A 46 -6.23 6.21 -9.58
C LEU A 46 -7.68 6.28 -9.10
N SER A 47 -8.48 7.16 -9.72
CA SER A 47 -9.93 7.06 -9.55
C SER A 47 -10.43 5.71 -10.08
N PRO A 48 -11.56 5.18 -9.56
CA PRO A 48 -12.09 3.89 -10.02
C PRO A 48 -12.29 3.79 -11.53
N ASP A 49 -12.62 4.89 -12.22
CA ASP A 49 -12.78 4.97 -13.68
C ASP A 49 -11.46 5.21 -14.45
N GLY A 50 -10.34 5.35 -13.73
CA GLY A 50 -9.02 5.60 -14.29
C GLY A 50 -8.84 6.98 -14.95
N ARG A 51 -9.78 7.92 -14.76
CA ARG A 51 -9.73 9.25 -15.41
C ARG A 51 -9.07 10.34 -14.59
N HIS A 52 -8.75 10.04 -13.33
CA HIS A 52 -8.08 10.99 -12.43
C HIS A 52 -6.99 10.29 -11.63
N LEU A 53 -5.96 11.08 -11.33
CA LEU A 53 -4.85 10.70 -10.46
C LEU A 53 -4.83 11.60 -9.25
N ALA A 54 -5.01 11.04 -8.05
CA ALA A 54 -4.81 11.73 -6.79
C ALA A 54 -3.41 11.42 -6.24
N TYR A 55 -2.79 12.38 -5.58
CA TYR A 55 -1.45 12.21 -4.99
C TYR A 55 -1.17 13.28 -3.95
N LEU A 56 -0.18 13.03 -3.12
CA LEU A 56 0.34 14.01 -2.17
C LEU A 56 1.56 14.72 -2.77
N ALA A 57 1.58 16.05 -2.65
CA ALA A 57 2.71 16.89 -3.05
C ALA A 57 2.88 18.08 -2.09
N PRO A 58 4.08 18.69 -1.99
CA PRO A 58 4.33 19.80 -1.10
C PRO A 58 3.56 21.06 -1.49
N TYR A 59 2.92 21.68 -0.49
CA TYR A 59 2.47 23.05 -0.51
C TYR A 59 2.93 23.71 0.79
N ARG A 60 3.75 24.77 0.71
CA ARG A 60 4.37 25.42 1.87
C ARG A 60 5.05 24.40 2.83
N ASP A 61 5.85 23.50 2.23
CA ASP A 61 6.60 22.45 2.90
C ASP A 61 5.78 21.37 3.64
N ARG A 62 4.48 21.29 3.36
CA ARG A 62 3.59 20.22 3.87
C ARG A 62 2.96 19.45 2.73
N MET A 63 2.87 18.12 2.90
CA MET A 63 2.22 17.26 1.91
C MET A 63 0.71 17.51 1.91
N ASN A 64 0.20 17.91 0.78
CA ASN A 64 -1.20 18.23 0.52
C ASN A 64 -1.76 17.37 -0.60
N LEU A 65 -3.07 17.25 -0.67
CA LEU A 65 -3.78 16.46 -1.67
C LEU A 65 -3.95 17.24 -2.97
N PHE A 66 -3.56 16.61 -4.07
CA PHE A 66 -3.70 17.12 -5.42
C PHE A 66 -4.42 16.09 -6.31
N VAL A 67 -5.11 16.57 -7.32
CA VAL A 67 -5.74 15.75 -8.37
C VAL A 67 -5.34 16.27 -9.74
N ARG A 68 -5.15 15.36 -10.70
CA ARG A 68 -4.98 15.63 -12.12
C ARG A 68 -5.95 14.77 -12.92
N SER A 69 -6.48 15.30 -14.01
CA SER A 69 -7.20 14.48 -14.98
C SER A 69 -6.23 13.63 -15.80
N ILE A 70 -6.72 12.50 -16.29
CA ILE A 70 -6.00 11.61 -17.22
C ILE A 70 -6.83 11.57 -18.52
N ALA A 71 -6.29 12.09 -19.60
CA ALA A 71 -6.93 12.06 -20.89
C ALA A 71 -7.03 10.62 -21.46
N PRO A 72 -7.87 10.38 -22.49
CA PRO A 72 -7.96 9.05 -23.12
C PRO A 72 -6.62 8.53 -23.65
N ASP A 73 -5.75 9.41 -24.13
CA ASP A 73 -4.40 9.07 -24.56
C ASP A 73 -3.39 8.94 -23.41
N GLY A 74 -3.86 9.05 -22.14
CA GLY A 74 -3.07 8.96 -20.93
C GLY A 74 -2.35 10.24 -20.52
N ALA A 75 -2.45 11.33 -21.28
CA ALA A 75 -1.81 12.59 -20.93
C ALA A 75 -2.39 13.15 -19.62
N LEU A 76 -1.50 13.63 -18.75
CA LEU A 76 -1.87 14.17 -17.45
C LEU A 76 -2.22 15.66 -17.56
N GLY A 77 -3.39 16.04 -17.07
CA GLY A 77 -3.85 17.43 -17.01
C GLY A 77 -3.10 18.28 -15.98
N THR A 78 -3.46 19.53 -15.87
CA THR A 78 -2.89 20.47 -14.88
C THR A 78 -3.25 20.03 -13.46
N PRO A 79 -2.30 20.03 -12.49
CA PRO A 79 -2.60 19.74 -11.10
C PRO A 79 -3.60 20.72 -10.49
N LEU A 80 -4.62 20.20 -9.82
CA LEU A 80 -5.51 20.96 -8.94
C LEU A 80 -5.18 20.57 -7.49
N ARG A 81 -4.82 21.55 -6.68
CA ARG A 81 -4.64 21.35 -5.24
C ARG A 81 -5.99 21.37 -4.55
N LEU A 82 -6.30 20.34 -3.76
CA LEU A 82 -7.56 20.22 -3.03
C LEU A 82 -7.48 20.74 -1.60
N THR A 83 -6.35 20.52 -0.91
CA THR A 83 -6.17 20.91 0.50
C THR A 83 -5.11 21.99 0.67
N GLY A 84 -5.15 22.70 1.80
CA GLY A 84 -4.27 23.86 2.05
C GLY A 84 -3.52 23.80 3.38
N GLU A 85 -3.17 22.61 3.86
CA GLU A 85 -2.49 22.41 5.14
C GLU A 85 -1.10 23.04 5.15
N THR A 86 -0.80 23.80 6.21
CA THR A 86 0.47 24.53 6.35
C THR A 86 1.24 24.17 7.62
N GLU A 87 0.61 23.51 8.58
CA GLU A 87 1.23 23.10 9.83
C GLU A 87 1.68 21.64 9.78
N ARG A 88 0.82 20.74 9.33
CA ARG A 88 1.07 19.30 9.25
C ARG A 88 0.82 18.75 7.85
N SER A 89 1.53 17.68 7.51
CA SER A 89 1.28 16.92 6.28
C SER A 89 0.06 16.02 6.46
N LEU A 90 -0.69 15.78 5.39
CA LEU A 90 -1.75 14.78 5.40
C LEU A 90 -1.19 13.38 5.65
N GLY A 91 -1.92 12.54 6.38
CA GLY A 91 -1.54 11.17 6.70
C GLY A 91 -1.76 10.18 5.55
N GLY A 92 -2.68 10.48 4.63
CA GLY A 92 -3.01 9.63 3.49
C GLY A 92 -4.37 9.97 2.87
N HIS A 93 -4.70 9.29 1.78
CA HIS A 93 -5.99 9.45 1.10
C HIS A 93 -6.38 8.20 0.31
N LEU A 94 -7.65 8.09 -0.05
CA LEU A 94 -8.21 7.11 -0.98
C LEU A 94 -9.33 7.72 -1.83
N TRP A 95 -9.66 7.10 -2.95
CA TRP A 95 -10.87 7.38 -3.70
C TRP A 95 -12.04 6.57 -3.14
N ALA A 96 -13.08 7.25 -2.69
CA ALA A 96 -14.33 6.61 -2.29
C ALA A 96 -15.21 6.26 -3.51
N ASP A 97 -15.16 7.11 -4.52
CA ASP A 97 -15.81 6.94 -5.82
C ASP A 97 -15.07 7.75 -6.90
N ASN A 98 -15.66 7.96 -8.09
CA ASN A 98 -15.02 8.73 -9.17
C ASN A 98 -14.96 10.24 -8.92
N ASP A 99 -15.61 10.73 -7.87
CA ASP A 99 -15.73 12.16 -7.59
C ASP A 99 -15.30 12.55 -6.17
N ARG A 100 -15.33 11.61 -5.22
CA ARG A 100 -15.04 11.86 -3.80
C ARG A 100 -13.77 11.18 -3.37
N LEU A 101 -12.95 11.92 -2.61
CA LEU A 101 -11.79 11.41 -1.88
C LEU A 101 -12.07 11.46 -0.39
N VAL A 102 -11.50 10.50 0.34
CA VAL A 102 -11.37 10.54 1.80
C VAL A 102 -9.90 10.71 2.13
N TYR A 103 -9.58 11.60 3.05
CA TYR A 103 -8.20 11.83 3.50
C TYR A 103 -8.12 11.94 5.02
N ALA A 104 -6.93 11.68 5.55
CA ALA A 104 -6.65 11.70 6.98
C ALA A 104 -5.72 12.85 7.33
N LYS A 105 -6.01 13.59 8.40
CA LYS A 105 -5.11 14.56 9.03
C LYS A 105 -5.24 14.54 10.54
N ASP A 106 -4.16 14.90 11.23
CA ASP A 106 -4.12 15.14 12.67
C ASP A 106 -4.20 16.64 12.98
N ASP A 107 -4.47 16.99 14.22
CA ASP A 107 -4.48 18.37 14.67
C ASP A 107 -3.20 18.69 15.45
N GLY A 108 -2.39 19.61 14.91
CA GLY A 108 -1.18 20.10 15.55
C GLY A 108 -0.09 19.07 15.85
N GLY A 109 -0.20 17.83 15.38
CA GLY A 109 0.77 16.75 15.63
C GLY A 109 0.43 15.88 16.82
N ASP A 110 -0.83 15.85 17.26
CA ASP A 110 -1.33 15.00 18.34
C ASP A 110 -1.47 13.51 17.93
N GLU A 111 -1.26 13.19 16.62
CA GLU A 111 -1.40 11.87 16.02
C GLU A 111 -2.81 11.25 16.14
N ASN A 112 -3.81 12.04 16.57
CA ASN A 112 -5.20 11.66 16.49
C ASN A 112 -5.74 11.98 15.10
N TYR A 113 -5.54 11.05 14.17
CA TYR A 113 -5.99 11.25 12.81
C TYR A 113 -7.51 11.22 12.70
N HIS A 114 -8.06 12.24 12.04
CA HIS A 114 -9.45 12.36 11.67
C HIS A 114 -9.64 12.17 10.17
N LEU A 115 -10.82 11.68 9.78
CA LEU A 115 -11.18 11.45 8.39
C LEU A 115 -12.05 12.57 7.85
N PHE A 116 -11.69 13.05 6.67
CA PHE A 116 -12.37 14.11 5.92
C PHE A 116 -12.73 13.63 4.53
N GLY A 117 -13.85 14.09 4.01
CA GLY A 117 -14.22 13.91 2.60
C GLY A 117 -14.09 15.20 1.83
N ILE A 118 -13.73 15.10 0.55
CA ILE A 118 -13.65 16.24 -0.38
C ILE A 118 -13.94 15.77 -1.80
N ARG A 119 -14.62 16.59 -2.61
CA ARG A 119 -14.77 16.29 -4.02
C ARG A 119 -13.50 16.61 -4.79
N ARG A 120 -13.29 15.92 -5.93
CA ARG A 120 -12.11 16.09 -6.79
C ARG A 120 -11.94 17.48 -7.38
N ASP A 121 -12.98 18.31 -7.33
CA ASP A 121 -12.93 19.74 -7.73
C ASP A 121 -12.62 20.70 -6.58
N GLY A 122 -12.44 20.16 -5.36
CA GLY A 122 -12.17 20.89 -4.12
C GLY A 122 -13.44 21.35 -3.38
N SER A 123 -14.63 21.03 -3.86
CA SER A 123 -15.90 21.36 -3.21
C SER A 123 -16.30 20.31 -2.17
N ASP A 124 -17.33 20.63 -1.38
CA ASP A 124 -18.00 19.73 -0.42
C ASP A 124 -17.02 19.06 0.57
N GLU A 125 -16.06 19.84 1.09
CA GLU A 125 -15.21 19.37 2.17
C GLU A 125 -16.01 19.21 3.46
N ARG A 126 -15.92 18.04 4.09
CA ARG A 126 -16.59 17.73 5.35
C ARG A 126 -15.77 16.83 6.26
N ALA A 127 -15.89 17.05 7.57
CA ALA A 127 -15.32 16.16 8.58
C ALA A 127 -16.26 14.99 8.85
N TYR A 128 -15.73 13.76 8.86
CA TYR A 128 -16.49 12.56 9.23
C TYR A 128 -16.25 12.14 10.68
N THR A 129 -15.05 12.34 11.20
CA THR A 129 -14.65 11.83 12.52
C THR A 129 -13.97 12.88 13.39
N ASP A 130 -14.38 14.15 13.27
CA ASP A 130 -13.84 15.27 14.05
C ASP A 130 -14.39 15.23 15.49
N PHE A 131 -13.89 14.28 16.29
CA PHE A 131 -14.22 14.11 17.71
C PHE A 131 -12.96 14.35 18.55
N PRO A 132 -12.97 15.32 19.49
CA PRO A 132 -11.80 15.66 20.29
C PRO A 132 -11.18 14.45 21.00
N GLY A 133 -9.87 14.24 20.82
CA GLY A 133 -9.12 13.14 21.44
C GLY A 133 -9.42 11.75 20.88
N VAL A 134 -10.16 11.66 19.78
CA VAL A 134 -10.47 10.40 19.10
C VAL A 134 -9.57 10.23 17.90
N ARG A 135 -8.98 9.06 17.77
CA ARG A 135 -8.26 8.63 16.57
C ARG A 135 -9.14 7.73 15.71
N ALA A 136 -9.14 7.99 14.40
CA ALA A 136 -9.81 7.16 13.42
C ALA A 136 -8.79 6.52 12.46
N GLY A 137 -9.09 5.31 11.99
CA GLY A 137 -8.35 4.58 10.95
C GLY A 137 -9.31 3.97 9.93
N ILE A 138 -8.82 3.66 8.74
CA ILE A 138 -9.60 2.98 7.70
C ILE A 138 -9.33 1.47 7.82
N ILE A 139 -10.39 0.68 7.95
CA ILE A 139 -10.34 -0.78 7.92
C ILE A 139 -10.40 -1.27 6.47
N ASP A 140 -11.42 -0.80 5.71
CA ASP A 140 -11.66 -1.24 4.34
C ASP A 140 -12.36 -0.11 3.55
N ASP A 141 -11.89 0.12 2.32
CA ASP A 141 -12.47 1.11 1.40
C ASP A 141 -13.74 0.62 0.69
N LEU A 142 -14.12 -0.63 0.92
CA LEU A 142 -15.33 -1.28 0.41
C LEU A 142 -15.58 -1.00 -1.09
N PRO A 143 -14.68 -1.31 -2.00
CA PRO A 143 -14.74 -0.86 -3.40
C PRO A 143 -15.92 -1.46 -4.19
N GLU A 144 -16.58 -2.49 -3.65
CA GLU A 144 -17.78 -3.11 -4.23
C GLU A 144 -19.09 -2.60 -3.59
N VAL A 145 -18.99 -1.77 -2.51
CA VAL A 145 -20.14 -1.21 -1.78
C VAL A 145 -20.11 0.33 -1.88
N PRO A 146 -20.79 0.92 -2.89
CA PRO A 146 -20.71 2.36 -3.12
C PRO A 146 -21.19 3.20 -1.93
N GLY A 147 -20.50 4.32 -1.68
CA GLY A 147 -20.90 5.32 -0.69
C GLY A 147 -20.61 4.93 0.77
N GLN A 148 -19.93 3.82 1.01
CA GLN A 148 -19.60 3.37 2.37
C GLN A 148 -18.14 2.96 2.47
N ILE A 149 -17.56 3.12 3.67
CA ILE A 149 -16.26 2.56 4.06
C ILE A 149 -16.35 2.02 5.49
N LEU A 150 -15.47 1.09 5.82
CA LEU A 150 -15.29 0.66 7.20
C LEU A 150 -14.11 1.39 7.83
N ILE A 151 -14.36 1.91 9.02
CA ILE A 151 -13.37 2.63 9.82
C ILE A 151 -13.32 2.06 11.23
N GLU A 152 -12.24 2.35 11.94
CA GLU A 152 -12.15 2.08 13.37
C GLU A 152 -11.90 3.39 14.14
N MET A 153 -12.42 3.47 15.35
CA MET A 153 -12.22 4.62 16.23
C MET A 153 -12.15 4.20 17.70
N ASN A 154 -11.33 4.89 18.48
CA ASN A 154 -11.27 4.75 19.94
C ASN A 154 -12.27 5.67 20.68
N ARG A 155 -13.42 5.96 20.07
CA ARG A 155 -14.41 6.93 20.57
C ARG A 155 -15.08 6.48 21.84
N ARG A 156 -15.44 5.19 21.97
CA ARG A 156 -16.12 4.63 23.16
C ARG A 156 -15.13 4.39 24.30
N ASN A 157 -13.94 3.90 23.97
CA ASN A 157 -12.88 3.59 24.92
C ASN A 157 -11.53 4.04 24.29
N PRO A 158 -10.77 4.95 24.93
CA PRO A 158 -9.49 5.44 24.41
C PRO A 158 -8.45 4.37 24.14
N GLU A 159 -8.55 3.20 24.78
CA GLU A 159 -7.60 2.09 24.66
C GLU A 159 -8.06 1.02 23.64
N ALA A 160 -9.26 1.15 23.04
CA ALA A 160 -9.83 0.14 22.16
C ALA A 160 -10.48 0.78 20.93
N PHE A 161 -10.14 0.27 19.76
CA PHE A 161 -10.71 0.74 18.49
C PHE A 161 -11.89 -0.13 18.12
N ASP A 162 -13.07 0.46 18.06
CA ASP A 162 -14.28 -0.17 17.60
C ASP A 162 -14.47 0.03 16.10
N PRO A 163 -14.96 -0.98 15.35
CA PRO A 163 -15.26 -0.85 13.93
C PRO A 163 -16.61 -0.17 13.70
N TYR A 164 -16.64 0.79 12.80
CA TYR A 164 -17.82 1.49 12.35
C TYR A 164 -17.97 1.41 10.82
N ARG A 165 -19.20 1.34 10.36
CA ARG A 165 -19.56 1.63 8.99
C ARG A 165 -19.85 3.13 8.89
N LEU A 166 -19.14 3.80 7.99
CA LEU A 166 -19.36 5.22 7.67
C LEU A 166 -20.09 5.32 6.35
N ASP A 167 -21.25 5.94 6.36
CA ASP A 167 -21.95 6.38 5.16
C ASP A 167 -21.38 7.74 4.73
N LEU A 168 -20.81 7.79 3.51
CA LEU A 168 -20.07 8.95 3.01
C LEU A 168 -20.99 10.08 2.52
N ASP A 169 -22.27 9.79 2.26
CA ASP A 169 -23.24 10.79 1.83
C ASP A 169 -23.85 11.52 3.01
N THR A 170 -24.22 10.79 4.05
CA THR A 170 -24.85 11.34 5.25
C THR A 170 -23.87 11.68 6.36
N GLY A 171 -22.71 10.99 6.41
CA GLY A 171 -21.77 11.04 7.54
C GLY A 171 -22.21 10.16 8.72
N GLU A 172 -23.24 9.32 8.55
CA GLU A 172 -23.74 8.44 9.61
C GLU A 172 -22.70 7.36 9.94
N LEU A 173 -22.53 7.12 11.25
CA LEU A 173 -21.62 6.13 11.81
C LEU A 173 -22.40 5.03 12.50
N THR A 174 -22.38 3.82 11.96
CA THR A 174 -23.00 2.64 12.55
C THR A 174 -21.94 1.76 13.21
N LEU A 175 -22.05 1.55 14.53
CA LEU A 175 -21.16 0.63 15.26
C LEU A 175 -21.42 -0.81 14.84
N LEU A 176 -20.39 -1.55 14.43
CA LEU A 176 -20.48 -2.93 13.95
C LEU A 176 -20.15 -3.97 15.03
N ALA A 177 -19.31 -3.61 15.97
CA ALA A 177 -18.94 -4.43 17.11
C ALA A 177 -18.27 -3.55 18.19
N GLU A 178 -18.33 -4.01 19.44
CA GLU A 178 -17.52 -3.44 20.52
C GLU A 178 -16.23 -4.23 20.67
N ASN A 179 -15.09 -3.53 20.68
CA ASN A 179 -13.79 -4.11 20.98
C ASN A 179 -13.64 -4.22 22.52
N PRO A 180 -13.47 -5.41 23.07
CA PRO A 180 -13.26 -5.58 24.52
C PRO A 180 -11.87 -5.11 24.99
N GLY A 181 -11.01 -4.64 24.08
CA GLY A 181 -9.66 -4.14 24.37
C GLY A 181 -8.52 -5.01 23.83
N ASN A 182 -8.82 -6.16 23.26
CA ASN A 182 -7.82 -7.09 22.75
C ASN A 182 -7.97 -7.42 21.25
N TYR A 183 -8.93 -6.83 20.55
CA TYR A 183 -9.05 -6.96 19.10
C TYR A 183 -8.05 -6.05 18.42
N GLN A 184 -7.28 -6.61 17.45
CA GLN A 184 -6.16 -5.94 16.80
C GLN A 184 -6.33 -5.78 15.28
N GLY A 185 -7.31 -6.45 14.70
CA GLY A 185 -7.53 -6.39 13.25
C GLY A 185 -8.84 -7.01 12.82
N TRP A 186 -9.26 -6.64 11.62
CA TRP A 186 -10.56 -6.94 11.06
C TRP A 186 -10.43 -7.40 9.61
N THR A 187 -11.31 -8.31 9.16
CA THR A 187 -11.40 -8.67 7.75
C THR A 187 -12.86 -8.72 7.31
N THR A 188 -13.15 -8.09 6.18
CA THR A 188 -14.45 -8.05 5.53
C THR A 188 -14.55 -9.09 4.42
N ASP A 189 -15.77 -9.46 4.06
CA ASP A 189 -16.04 -10.17 2.81
C ASP A 189 -16.30 -9.19 1.64
N HIS A 190 -16.56 -9.71 0.44
CA HIS A 190 -16.80 -8.91 -0.76
C HIS A 190 -18.11 -8.10 -0.73
N ASP A 191 -19.05 -8.45 0.15
CA ASP A 191 -20.28 -7.68 0.35
C ASP A 191 -20.09 -6.59 1.41
N GLY A 192 -18.85 -6.42 1.92
CA GLY A 192 -18.50 -5.43 2.94
C GLY A 192 -18.95 -5.80 4.34
N CYS A 193 -19.31 -7.07 4.57
CA CYS A 193 -19.66 -7.55 5.91
C CYS A 193 -18.39 -7.83 6.73
N LEU A 194 -18.33 -7.31 7.94
CA LEU A 194 -17.23 -7.57 8.86
C LEU A 194 -17.37 -8.98 9.45
N ARG A 195 -16.52 -9.91 9.00
CA ARG A 195 -16.65 -11.35 9.27
C ARG A 195 -15.60 -11.93 10.22
N VAL A 196 -14.40 -11.35 10.26
CA VAL A 196 -13.24 -11.90 10.98
C VAL A 196 -12.62 -10.87 11.88
N VAL A 197 -12.18 -11.32 13.05
CA VAL A 197 -11.44 -10.53 14.04
C VAL A 197 -10.17 -11.27 14.44
N TYR A 198 -9.10 -10.53 14.59
CA TYR A 198 -7.86 -11.01 15.22
C TYR A 198 -7.76 -10.42 16.63
N ALA A 199 -7.59 -11.29 17.62
CA ALA A 199 -7.46 -10.88 19.01
C ALA A 199 -6.14 -11.38 19.59
N VAL A 200 -5.55 -10.61 20.50
CA VAL A 200 -4.45 -11.09 21.34
C VAL A 200 -5.02 -11.69 22.63
N VAL A 201 -4.66 -12.91 22.94
CA VAL A 201 -5.06 -13.61 24.17
C VAL A 201 -3.82 -14.04 24.94
N ASP A 202 -3.93 -14.10 26.27
CA ASP A 202 -2.82 -14.45 27.17
C ASP A 202 -1.53 -13.62 26.94
N GLY A 203 -1.70 -12.41 26.40
CA GLY A 203 -0.62 -11.46 26.15
C GLY A 203 0.30 -11.76 24.95
N VAL A 204 0.23 -12.96 24.34
CA VAL A 204 1.16 -13.41 23.29
C VAL A 204 0.52 -14.25 22.18
N ASN A 205 -0.61 -14.91 22.44
CA ASN A 205 -1.25 -15.78 21.47
C ASN A 205 -2.21 -15.01 20.59
N THR A 206 -2.32 -15.42 19.32
CA THR A 206 -3.31 -14.84 18.40
C THR A 206 -4.52 -15.74 18.34
N GLN A 207 -5.70 -15.15 18.52
CA GLN A 207 -6.97 -15.82 18.36
C GLN A 207 -7.73 -15.23 17.17
N ILE A 208 -8.20 -16.08 16.25
CA ILE A 208 -9.10 -15.71 15.16
C ILE A 208 -10.52 -15.99 15.62
N LEU A 209 -11.37 -14.96 15.51
CA LEU A 209 -12.79 -15.07 15.76
C LEU A 209 -13.55 -14.82 14.44
N TYR A 210 -14.65 -15.50 14.29
CA TYR A 210 -15.46 -15.49 13.07
C TYR A 210 -16.95 -15.37 13.40
N ARG A 211 -17.71 -14.77 12.49
CA ARG A 211 -19.19 -14.77 12.45
C ARG A 211 -19.69 -14.95 11.01
N ASP A 212 -20.85 -15.57 10.83
CA ASP A 212 -21.43 -15.80 9.52
C ASP A 212 -22.10 -14.52 8.95
N HIS A 213 -22.68 -13.67 9.83
CA HIS A 213 -23.38 -12.45 9.43
C HIS A 213 -23.12 -11.30 10.43
N GLU A 214 -23.21 -10.07 9.98
CA GLU A 214 -23.25 -8.91 10.87
C GLU A 214 -24.49 -9.00 11.80
N GLY A 215 -24.28 -8.62 13.07
CA GLY A 215 -25.30 -8.78 14.12
C GLY A 215 -25.14 -10.08 14.93
N GLU A 216 -24.43 -11.07 14.46
CA GLU A 216 -24.05 -12.23 15.27
C GLU A 216 -22.82 -11.91 16.14
N ALA A 217 -22.70 -12.61 17.26
CA ALA A 217 -21.51 -12.55 18.10
C ALA A 217 -20.33 -13.27 17.39
N PHE A 218 -19.14 -12.71 17.51
CA PHE A 218 -17.92 -13.38 17.09
C PHE A 218 -17.65 -14.59 17.97
N ARG A 219 -17.30 -15.74 17.36
CA ARG A 219 -16.90 -16.96 18.05
C ARG A 219 -15.46 -17.32 17.75
N PRO A 220 -14.66 -17.75 18.71
CA PRO A 220 -13.30 -18.24 18.46
C PRO A 220 -13.32 -19.47 17.54
N VAL A 221 -12.45 -19.46 16.53
CA VAL A 221 -12.30 -20.58 15.58
C VAL A 221 -10.89 -21.15 15.57
N LEU A 222 -9.88 -20.34 15.95
CA LEU A 222 -8.49 -20.77 16.02
C LEU A 222 -7.74 -19.97 17.08
N THR A 223 -6.85 -20.61 17.81
CA THR A 223 -5.83 -19.94 18.63
C THR A 223 -4.47 -20.52 18.26
N THR A 224 -3.51 -19.65 17.94
CA THR A 224 -2.12 -20.01 17.63
C THR A 224 -1.18 -19.40 18.65
N ASP A 225 -0.07 -20.08 18.92
CA ASP A 225 1.01 -19.49 19.69
C ASP A 225 1.89 -18.58 18.80
N PHE A 226 2.91 -17.95 19.39
CA PHE A 226 3.78 -17.00 18.69
C PHE A 226 4.64 -17.65 17.56
N ARG A 227 4.67 -18.97 17.43
CA ARG A 227 5.41 -19.70 16.38
C ARG A 227 4.57 -19.94 15.14
N GLU A 228 3.27 -19.95 15.31
CA GLU A 228 2.32 -20.16 14.22
C GLU A 228 1.61 -18.85 13.87
N SER A 229 1.50 -18.59 12.58
CA SER A 229 0.79 -17.44 12.04
C SER A 229 -0.23 -17.91 11.00
N VAL A 230 -1.45 -17.44 11.14
CA VAL A 230 -2.53 -17.64 10.17
C VAL A 230 -3.18 -16.29 9.90
N CYS A 231 -3.17 -15.87 8.63
CA CYS A 231 -3.80 -14.65 8.17
C CYS A 231 -4.88 -14.98 7.14
N TYR A 232 -6.12 -14.58 7.39
CA TYR A 232 -7.22 -14.65 6.43
C TYR A 232 -7.12 -13.41 5.53
N SER A 233 -6.49 -13.58 4.37
CA SER A 233 -6.11 -12.43 3.52
C SER A 233 -7.26 -11.91 2.68
N LEU A 234 -8.11 -12.79 2.14
CA LEU A 234 -9.21 -12.40 1.27
C LEU A 234 -10.24 -13.52 1.17
N PHE A 235 -11.51 -13.19 1.25
CA PHE A 235 -12.58 -14.14 0.96
C PHE A 235 -12.58 -14.57 -0.52
N THR A 236 -13.03 -15.79 -0.77
CA THR A 236 -13.34 -16.24 -2.14
C THR A 236 -14.52 -15.43 -2.72
N PRO A 237 -14.67 -15.34 -4.06
CA PRO A 237 -15.71 -14.50 -4.68
C PRO A 237 -17.15 -14.83 -4.28
N ASP A 238 -17.39 -16.01 -3.72
CA ASP A 238 -18.69 -16.46 -3.20
C ASP A 238 -18.84 -16.26 -1.68
N ASN A 239 -17.85 -15.63 -1.04
CA ASN A 239 -17.77 -15.36 0.40
C ASN A 239 -17.83 -16.61 1.33
N LYS A 240 -17.53 -17.82 0.79
CA LYS A 240 -17.64 -19.06 1.57
C LYS A 240 -16.33 -19.52 2.19
N MET A 241 -15.24 -19.31 1.47
CA MET A 241 -13.90 -19.69 1.90
C MET A 241 -13.01 -18.48 1.97
N VAL A 242 -11.81 -18.64 2.50
CA VAL A 242 -10.80 -17.59 2.57
C VAL A 242 -9.50 -18.09 1.98
N TRP A 243 -8.87 -17.30 1.12
CA TRP A 243 -7.46 -17.44 0.82
C TRP A 243 -6.65 -16.81 1.94
N GLY A 244 -5.79 -17.60 2.53
CA GLY A 244 -4.97 -17.17 3.66
C GLY A 244 -3.51 -17.55 3.51
N VAL A 245 -2.68 -16.94 4.34
CA VAL A 245 -1.28 -17.31 4.49
C VAL A 245 -1.10 -17.97 5.86
N SER A 246 -0.52 -19.17 5.89
CA SER A 246 -0.39 -19.94 7.11
C SER A 246 0.92 -20.74 7.14
N ASN A 247 1.60 -20.73 8.29
CA ASN A 247 2.70 -21.67 8.58
C ASN A 247 2.30 -22.79 9.55
N ARG A 248 1.01 -22.98 9.80
CA ARG A 248 0.53 -23.99 10.76
C ARG A 248 0.96 -25.40 10.35
N GLY A 249 1.70 -26.08 11.23
CA GLY A 249 2.25 -27.42 11.00
C GLY A 249 3.35 -27.49 9.92
N ARG A 250 3.96 -26.35 9.51
CA ARG A 250 5.04 -26.29 8.52
C ARG A 250 6.09 -25.24 8.89
N ASP A 251 7.28 -25.36 8.29
CA ASP A 251 8.39 -24.41 8.52
C ASP A 251 8.16 -23.06 7.82
N LYS A 252 7.63 -23.09 6.61
CA LYS A 252 7.39 -21.90 5.79
C LYS A 252 5.90 -21.63 5.63
N ALA A 253 5.54 -20.34 5.63
CA ALA A 253 4.17 -19.94 5.35
C ALA A 253 3.79 -20.27 3.90
N ALA A 254 2.62 -20.85 3.71
CA ALA A 254 2.04 -21.21 2.42
C ALA A 254 0.76 -20.42 2.16
N LEU A 255 0.41 -20.24 0.89
CA LEU A 255 -0.91 -19.78 0.48
C LEU A 255 -1.87 -20.97 0.55
N VAL A 256 -2.91 -20.84 1.32
CA VAL A 256 -3.87 -21.92 1.62
C VAL A 256 -5.31 -21.45 1.41
N LEU A 257 -6.20 -22.41 1.13
CA LEU A 257 -7.64 -22.23 1.14
C LEU A 257 -8.17 -22.71 2.51
N ILE A 258 -8.85 -21.82 3.23
CA ILE A 258 -9.30 -22.04 4.60
C ILE A 258 -10.83 -21.94 4.67
N ASP A 259 -11.44 -22.83 5.42
CA ASP A 259 -12.81 -22.70 5.88
C ASP A 259 -12.86 -21.73 7.05
N PRO A 260 -13.44 -20.51 6.91
CA PRO A 260 -13.33 -19.49 7.95
C PRO A 260 -14.09 -19.86 9.22
N ALA A 261 -15.10 -20.72 9.14
CA ALA A 261 -15.94 -21.11 10.27
C ALA A 261 -15.28 -22.16 11.19
N THR A 262 -14.35 -22.95 10.65
CA THR A 262 -13.67 -24.06 11.35
C THR A 262 -12.16 -23.87 11.44
N ALA A 263 -11.60 -22.91 10.70
CA ALA A 263 -10.16 -22.71 10.50
C ALA A 263 -9.44 -23.94 9.91
N GLU A 264 -10.17 -24.84 9.24
CA GLU A 264 -9.59 -25.98 8.54
C GLU A 264 -8.96 -25.55 7.23
N GLU A 265 -7.67 -25.86 7.04
CA GLU A 265 -6.98 -25.71 5.78
C GLU A 265 -7.45 -26.80 4.81
N ARG A 266 -8.22 -26.44 3.79
CA ARG A 266 -8.79 -27.37 2.80
C ARG A 266 -7.80 -27.75 1.70
N GLU A 267 -6.92 -26.81 1.35
CA GLU A 267 -5.99 -26.98 0.25
C GLU A 267 -4.77 -26.07 0.43
N VAL A 268 -3.58 -26.59 0.11
CA VAL A 268 -2.36 -25.79 -0.06
C VAL A 268 -2.26 -25.42 -1.53
N LEU A 269 -2.43 -24.13 -1.84
CA LEU A 269 -2.43 -23.62 -3.20
C LEU A 269 -1.02 -23.37 -3.73
N PHE A 270 -0.13 -22.89 -2.85
CA PHE A 270 1.27 -22.66 -3.16
C PHE A 270 2.12 -22.64 -1.89
N GLU A 271 3.25 -23.30 -1.93
CA GLU A 271 4.31 -23.21 -0.93
C GLU A 271 5.67 -23.12 -1.62
N HIS A 272 6.66 -22.57 -0.92
CA HIS A 272 8.02 -22.45 -1.41
C HIS A 272 9.00 -23.07 -0.42
N ASP A 273 10.00 -23.82 -0.91
CA ASP A 273 10.95 -24.60 -0.10
C ASP A 273 11.88 -23.73 0.77
N ARG A 274 12.08 -22.46 0.41
CA ARG A 274 13.07 -21.57 1.03
C ARG A 274 12.49 -20.30 1.66
N TYR A 275 11.34 -19.84 1.19
CA TYR A 275 10.77 -18.55 1.56
C TYR A 275 9.32 -18.69 2.02
N ASP A 276 8.93 -17.84 2.96
CA ASP A 276 7.54 -17.69 3.30
C ASP A 276 6.75 -17.04 2.15
N VAL A 277 5.52 -17.45 1.98
CA VAL A 277 4.57 -16.70 1.16
C VAL A 277 4.13 -15.48 1.96
N ASP A 278 4.34 -14.27 1.41
CA ASP A 278 4.02 -13.02 2.08
C ASP A 278 2.66 -12.46 1.68
N ALA A 279 2.26 -12.67 0.42
CA ALA A 279 1.04 -12.09 -0.11
C ALA A 279 0.46 -12.88 -1.28
N LEU A 280 -0.81 -12.63 -1.56
CA LEU A 280 -1.50 -13.06 -2.77
C LEU A 280 -1.75 -11.86 -3.70
N THR A 281 -1.99 -12.12 -4.98
CA THR A 281 -2.50 -11.15 -5.95
C THR A 281 -3.86 -11.61 -6.48
N TYR A 282 -4.81 -10.68 -6.54
CA TYR A 282 -6.18 -10.93 -6.90
C TYR A 282 -6.67 -9.91 -7.94
N SER A 283 -7.47 -10.35 -8.91
CA SER A 283 -8.18 -9.47 -9.83
C SER A 283 -9.62 -9.28 -9.36
N ARG A 284 -9.96 -8.08 -8.95
CA ARG A 284 -11.34 -7.72 -8.58
C ARG A 284 -12.27 -7.78 -9.80
N LYS A 285 -11.79 -7.27 -10.95
CA LYS A 285 -12.55 -7.32 -12.22
C LYS A 285 -12.86 -8.75 -12.65
N ARG A 286 -11.88 -9.66 -12.57
CA ARG A 286 -12.05 -11.06 -13.00
C ARG A 286 -12.51 -11.98 -11.88
N ARG A 287 -12.60 -11.48 -10.65
CA ARG A 287 -12.98 -12.18 -9.42
C ARG A 287 -12.19 -13.49 -9.23
N ARG A 288 -10.87 -13.42 -9.40
CA ARG A 288 -10.00 -14.60 -9.31
C ARG A 288 -8.62 -14.33 -8.75
N LEU A 289 -8.08 -15.33 -8.10
CA LEU A 289 -6.69 -15.36 -7.64
C LEU A 289 -5.75 -15.38 -8.84
N LEU A 290 -4.75 -14.49 -8.86
CA LEU A 290 -3.78 -14.36 -9.95
C LEU A 290 -2.46 -15.02 -9.63
N GLY A 291 -2.01 -14.97 -8.37
CA GLY A 291 -0.73 -15.51 -7.98
C GLY A 291 -0.42 -15.34 -6.50
N ALA A 292 0.77 -15.83 -6.12
CA ALA A 292 1.38 -15.68 -4.82
C ALA A 292 2.74 -15.00 -4.94
N PHE A 293 3.15 -14.35 -3.86
CA PHE A 293 4.38 -13.60 -3.77
C PHE A 293 5.18 -14.00 -2.53
N CYS A 294 6.51 -14.19 -2.72
CA CYS A 294 7.49 -14.31 -1.63
C CYS A 294 8.52 -13.19 -1.81
N ALA A 295 8.84 -12.45 -0.75
CA ALA A 295 9.81 -11.36 -0.81
C ALA A 295 11.20 -11.83 -1.26
N GLY A 296 11.57 -13.06 -0.92
CA GLY A 296 12.86 -13.63 -1.25
C GLY A 296 14.01 -12.92 -0.53
N HIS A 297 15.25 -13.35 -0.80
CA HIS A 297 16.43 -12.72 -0.19
C HIS A 297 16.97 -11.56 -1.07
N ARG A 298 17.00 -11.74 -2.37
CA ARG A 298 17.53 -10.77 -3.33
C ARG A 298 16.48 -10.38 -4.37
N ASP A 299 15.85 -11.38 -4.95
CA ASP A 299 14.81 -11.22 -5.95
C ASP A 299 13.50 -11.83 -5.41
N PRO A 300 12.38 -11.16 -5.58
CA PRO A 300 11.09 -11.70 -5.19
C PRO A 300 10.72 -12.90 -6.06
N VAL A 301 10.14 -13.91 -5.42
CA VAL A 301 9.58 -15.08 -6.11
C VAL A 301 8.09 -14.83 -6.33
N ARG A 302 7.64 -15.04 -7.56
CA ARG A 302 6.23 -14.93 -7.95
C ARG A 302 5.74 -16.22 -8.56
N HIS A 303 4.68 -16.75 -8.01
CA HIS A 303 3.93 -17.86 -8.60
C HIS A 303 2.66 -17.32 -9.25
N TYR A 304 2.34 -17.75 -10.46
CA TYR A 304 1.17 -17.30 -11.19
C TYR A 304 0.18 -18.44 -11.40
N PHE A 305 -1.05 -18.24 -10.96
CA PHE A 305 -2.19 -19.11 -11.27
C PHE A 305 -2.89 -18.71 -12.57
N ASP A 306 -2.52 -17.55 -13.11
CA ASP A 306 -3.11 -16.94 -14.30
C ASP A 306 -2.01 -16.54 -15.30
N ASP A 307 -2.01 -17.16 -16.48
CA ASP A 307 -1.00 -16.92 -17.51
C ASP A 307 -1.02 -15.47 -18.01
N ARG A 308 -2.20 -14.86 -18.14
CA ARG A 308 -2.31 -13.46 -18.53
C ARG A 308 -1.62 -12.53 -17.51
N ALA A 309 -1.78 -12.80 -16.22
CA ALA A 309 -1.11 -12.01 -15.19
C ALA A 309 0.42 -12.13 -15.29
N ARG A 310 0.94 -13.31 -15.61
CA ARG A 310 2.37 -13.53 -15.89
C ARG A 310 2.83 -12.75 -17.12
N ASP A 311 2.09 -12.84 -18.23
CA ASP A 311 2.44 -12.21 -19.49
C ASP A 311 2.39 -10.68 -19.39
N ASP A 312 1.36 -10.13 -18.71
CA ASP A 312 1.24 -8.71 -18.41
C ASP A 312 2.42 -8.22 -17.57
N ARG A 313 2.84 -9.01 -16.59
CA ARG A 313 4.00 -8.70 -15.77
C ARG A 313 5.29 -8.68 -16.58
N GLN A 314 5.53 -9.69 -17.42
CA GLN A 314 6.70 -9.77 -18.27
C GLN A 314 6.74 -8.62 -19.29
N ARG A 315 5.60 -8.18 -19.79
CA ARG A 315 5.48 -7.03 -20.69
C ARG A 315 5.89 -5.74 -19.98
N LEU A 316 5.35 -5.50 -18.78
CA LEU A 316 5.71 -4.35 -17.97
C LEU A 316 7.21 -4.34 -17.60
N GLU A 317 7.79 -5.46 -17.25
CA GLU A 317 9.21 -5.57 -16.88
C GLU A 317 10.16 -5.23 -18.03
N LYS A 318 9.74 -5.38 -19.29
CA LYS A 318 10.56 -4.99 -20.45
C LYS A 318 10.82 -3.48 -20.52
N HIS A 319 9.93 -2.66 -19.94
CA HIS A 319 10.14 -1.21 -19.82
C HIS A 319 11.21 -0.85 -18.78
N PHE A 320 11.54 -1.77 -17.86
CA PHE A 320 12.42 -1.50 -16.71
C PHE A 320 13.47 -2.60 -16.52
N PRO A 321 14.39 -2.76 -17.48
CA PRO A 321 15.40 -3.82 -17.41
C PRO A 321 16.27 -3.67 -16.15
N ALA A 322 16.51 -4.77 -15.46
CA ALA A 322 17.32 -4.87 -14.24
C ALA A 322 16.79 -4.01 -13.05
N GLN A 323 15.51 -3.68 -13.05
CA GLN A 323 14.86 -3.01 -11.93
C GLN A 323 13.70 -3.85 -11.37
N GLN A 324 13.40 -3.64 -10.11
CA GLN A 324 12.22 -4.23 -9.47
C GLN A 324 11.02 -3.34 -9.75
N VAL A 325 9.91 -3.96 -10.14
CA VAL A 325 8.65 -3.27 -10.40
C VAL A 325 7.61 -3.78 -9.42
N GLY A 326 6.95 -2.89 -8.69
CA GLY A 326 5.81 -3.17 -7.80
C GLY A 326 4.54 -2.56 -8.37
N MET A 327 3.43 -3.31 -8.38
CA MET A 327 2.11 -2.75 -8.63
C MET A 327 1.67 -2.00 -7.36
N VAL A 328 1.30 -0.74 -7.49
CA VAL A 328 0.87 0.11 -6.37
C VAL A 328 -0.63 0.28 -6.36
N ASP A 329 -1.23 0.54 -7.53
CA ASP A 329 -2.65 0.80 -7.65
C ASP A 329 -3.15 0.49 -9.07
N THR A 330 -4.45 0.24 -9.20
CA THR A 330 -5.12 0.03 -10.48
C THR A 330 -6.53 0.63 -10.49
N ASP A 331 -6.99 1.06 -11.66
CA ASP A 331 -8.40 1.40 -11.85
C ASP A 331 -9.30 0.14 -11.84
N LYS A 332 -10.61 0.31 -11.76
CA LYS A 332 -11.58 -0.83 -11.78
C LYS A 332 -11.52 -1.65 -13.06
N SER A 333 -11.06 -1.08 -14.16
CA SER A 333 -10.86 -1.82 -15.41
C SER A 333 -9.59 -2.66 -15.41
N GLU A 334 -8.66 -2.42 -14.49
CA GLU A 334 -7.32 -3.00 -14.41
C GLU A 334 -6.47 -2.73 -15.67
N GLU A 335 -6.83 -1.71 -16.46
CA GLU A 335 -6.09 -1.31 -17.66
C GLU A 335 -5.12 -0.15 -17.39
N ARG A 336 -5.40 0.66 -16.38
CA ARG A 336 -4.54 1.76 -15.92
C ARG A 336 -3.97 1.44 -14.56
N CYS A 337 -2.66 1.57 -14.43
CA CYS A 337 -1.96 1.14 -13.24
C CYS A 337 -0.95 2.20 -12.78
N ILE A 338 -0.72 2.25 -11.47
CA ILE A 338 0.44 2.92 -10.90
C ILE A 338 1.45 1.85 -10.51
N VAL A 339 2.69 2.03 -10.94
CA VAL A 339 3.78 1.13 -10.61
C VAL A 339 4.91 1.89 -9.93
N PHE A 340 5.53 1.25 -8.97
CA PHE A 340 6.76 1.73 -8.34
C PHE A 340 7.94 0.92 -8.86
N VAL A 341 8.96 1.61 -9.32
CA VAL A 341 10.15 1.00 -9.91
C VAL A 341 11.37 1.41 -9.10
N ALA A 342 12.14 0.45 -8.64
CA ALA A 342 13.32 0.69 -7.80
C ALA A 342 14.43 -0.32 -8.09
N SER A 343 15.64 0.02 -7.65
CA SER A 343 16.77 -0.90 -7.59
C SER A 343 17.64 -0.58 -6.37
N ASP A 344 18.65 -1.38 -6.13
CA ASP A 344 19.68 -1.14 -5.10
C ASP A 344 20.52 0.13 -5.36
N ARG A 345 20.36 0.75 -6.54
CA ARG A 345 21.11 1.95 -6.97
C ARG A 345 20.22 3.16 -7.22
N SER A 346 18.93 3.07 -6.93
CA SER A 346 17.98 4.17 -7.14
C SER A 346 17.03 4.28 -5.97
N LYS A 347 16.64 5.51 -5.63
CA LYS A 347 15.59 5.78 -4.63
C LYS A 347 14.20 5.35 -5.07
N GLY A 348 14.06 4.90 -6.32
CA GLY A 348 12.80 4.52 -6.93
C GLY A 348 12.02 5.71 -7.50
N ALA A 349 11.03 5.38 -8.35
CA ALA A 349 10.12 6.34 -8.96
C ALA A 349 8.77 5.68 -9.24
N TYR A 350 7.74 6.51 -9.28
CA TYR A 350 6.40 6.09 -9.66
C TYR A 350 6.15 6.35 -11.14
N TYR A 351 5.46 5.40 -11.79
CA TYR A 351 5.06 5.51 -13.19
C TYR A 351 3.58 5.20 -13.33
N PHE A 352 2.93 5.93 -14.21
CA PHE A 352 1.65 5.54 -14.77
C PHE A 352 1.89 4.54 -15.89
N TYR A 353 1.17 3.42 -15.90
CA TYR A 353 1.22 2.39 -16.92
C TYR A 353 -0.16 2.20 -17.55
N ASP A 354 -0.28 2.50 -18.83
CA ASP A 354 -1.43 2.14 -19.66
C ASP A 354 -1.17 0.77 -20.27
N ARG A 355 -1.89 -0.22 -19.79
CA ARG A 355 -1.72 -1.62 -20.18
C ARG A 355 -2.19 -1.88 -21.60
N THR A 356 -3.24 -1.17 -22.06
CA THR A 356 -3.78 -1.28 -23.41
C THR A 356 -2.81 -0.74 -24.45
N ALA A 357 -2.25 0.44 -24.20
CA ALA A 357 -1.29 1.09 -25.07
C ALA A 357 0.16 0.56 -24.88
N ASP A 358 0.41 -0.26 -23.85
CA ASP A 358 1.73 -0.70 -23.38
C ASP A 358 2.72 0.46 -23.21
N ARG A 359 2.26 1.54 -22.53
CA ARG A 359 3.01 2.78 -22.36
C ARG A 359 3.20 3.12 -20.90
N VAL A 360 4.42 3.55 -20.55
CA VAL A 360 4.78 4.02 -19.21
C VAL A 360 5.08 5.52 -19.25
N GLU A 361 4.70 6.24 -18.19
CA GLU A 361 4.97 7.68 -18.03
C GLU A 361 5.42 7.94 -16.59
N LEU A 362 6.51 8.69 -16.40
CA LEU A 362 7.02 9.07 -15.08
C LEU A 362 6.06 10.05 -14.40
N LEU A 363 5.78 9.82 -13.10
CA LEU A 363 4.89 10.65 -12.27
C LEU A 363 5.64 11.69 -11.42
#